data_0c134da9c516d9408e10c01fe76b9fc2
#
_entry.id   0c134da9c516d9408e10c01fe76b9fc2
#
_cell.length_a   1.000
_cell.length_b   1.000
_cell.length_c   1.000
_cell.angle_alpha   90.00
_cell.angle_beta   90.00
_cell.angle_gamma   90.00
#
_symmetry.space_group_name_H-M   'P 1'
#
loop_
_entity.id
_entity.type
_entity.pdbx_description
1 polymer ?
#
loop_
_entity_poly.entity_id
_entity_poly.type
_entity_poly.pdbx_seq_one_letter_code
_entity_poly.pdbx_strand_id
1 'polypeptide(L)'
;MSSKSTKEEAMKSSMSEGSLGHPRQPAVFITGAGGEVGHGLISALHLDGREDIVATDLRELDQTTREMCGGTYLADVCDRDAMERLLSMYQVTEIFHLAAVLSSRAEFAPEVGHQVNVGGTINILQIAADQGRMYGKPVKVIFPSSIATYGFSTIRQKMKAGAVGEHEFLKPRTMYGCNKLYCENLGRYYACS
;
A
#
# COMPACT_ATOMS: atom_id res chain seq x y z
N MET A 1 33.97 35.21 40.72
CA MET A 1 33.16 35.52 39.50
C MET A 1 33.58 34.56 38.38
N SER A 2 33.35 33.22 38.48
CA SER A 2 33.81 32.28 37.46
C SER A 2 33.00 30.97 37.37
N SER A 3 31.69 30.98 37.69
CA SER A 3 30.88 29.76 37.62
C SER A 3 29.62 29.88 36.79
N LYS A 4 29.31 31.05 36.22
CA LYS A 4 28.14 31.26 35.35
C LYS A 4 28.47 31.05 33.87
N SER A 5 29.71 31.26 33.42
CA SER A 5 30.12 31.14 32.02
C SER A 5 30.10 29.67 31.54
N THR A 6 30.51 28.72 32.37
CA THR A 6 30.66 27.29 32.03
C THR A 6 29.30 26.57 31.85
N LYS A 7 28.25 27.03 32.55
CA LYS A 7 26.91 26.44 32.40
C LYS A 7 26.17 26.93 31.13
N GLU A 8 26.45 28.17 30.71
CA GLU A 8 25.86 28.73 29.48
C GLU A 8 26.51 28.16 28.22
N GLU A 9 27.81 27.88 28.25
CA GLU A 9 28.51 27.19 27.15
C GLU A 9 28.12 25.73 27.02
N ALA A 10 27.91 25.02 28.13
CA ALA A 10 27.44 23.63 28.13
C ALA A 10 25.97 23.53 27.59
N MET A 11 25.15 24.55 27.88
CA MET A 11 23.76 24.57 27.41
C MET A 11 23.65 24.96 25.93
N LYS A 12 24.58 25.76 25.40
CA LYS A 12 24.66 26.07 23.95
C LYS A 12 25.22 24.92 23.12
N SER A 13 26.12 24.11 23.70
CA SER A 13 26.63 22.89 23.05
C SER A 13 25.59 21.79 22.90
N SER A 14 24.61 21.70 23.83
CA SER A 14 23.54 20.69 23.74
C SER A 14 22.38 21.08 22.78
N MET A 15 22.34 22.33 22.30
CA MET A 15 21.31 22.82 21.39
C MET A 15 21.74 22.81 19.91
N SER A 16 22.97 22.43 19.57
CA SER A 16 23.50 22.42 18.20
C SER A 16 23.61 21.03 17.55
N GLU A 17 23.31 19.97 18.28
CA GLU A 17 23.05 18.65 17.68
C GLU A 17 21.58 18.57 17.28
N GLY A 18 21.21 19.35 16.27
CA GLY A 18 19.98 19.12 15.52
C GLY A 18 19.98 17.67 15.04
N SER A 19 19.01 16.92 15.52
CA SER A 19 18.66 15.56 15.14
C SER A 19 18.85 15.35 13.62
N LEU A 20 20.04 14.97 13.20
CA LEU A 20 20.27 14.27 11.95
C LEU A 20 19.59 12.91 12.14
N GLY A 21 18.31 12.86 11.80
CA GLY A 21 17.53 11.61 11.87
C GLY A 21 18.29 10.53 11.13
N HIS A 22 18.49 9.39 11.79
CA HIS A 22 19.10 8.23 11.14
C HIS A 22 18.40 7.98 9.79
N PRO A 23 19.15 7.68 8.72
CA PRO A 23 18.55 7.39 7.43
C PRO A 23 17.51 6.28 7.62
N ARG A 24 16.28 6.53 7.16
CA ARG A 24 15.21 5.53 7.27
C ARG A 24 15.59 4.31 6.45
N GLN A 25 15.29 3.13 6.99
CA GLN A 25 15.58 1.88 6.30
C GLN A 25 14.71 1.75 5.05
N PRO A 26 15.28 1.33 3.91
CA PRO A 26 14.50 0.96 2.75
C PRO A 26 13.47 -0.12 3.11
N ALA A 27 12.28 -0.07 2.51
CA ALA A 27 11.28 -1.08 2.76
C ALA A 27 10.43 -1.37 1.52
N VAL A 28 10.08 -2.65 1.37
CA VAL A 28 8.97 -3.13 0.54
C VAL A 28 7.75 -3.26 1.43
N PHE A 29 6.71 -2.51 1.11
CA PHE A 29 5.51 -2.45 1.93
C PHE A 29 4.37 -3.28 1.33
N ILE A 30 3.74 -4.14 2.13
CA ILE A 30 2.67 -5.05 1.69
C ILE A 30 1.43 -4.81 2.54
N THR A 31 0.32 -4.41 1.92
CA THR A 31 -0.99 -4.32 2.59
C THR A 31 -1.84 -5.54 2.25
N GLY A 32 -2.70 -5.96 3.18
CA GLY A 32 -3.49 -7.19 2.99
C GLY A 32 -2.62 -8.44 3.06
N ALA A 33 -1.58 -8.37 3.88
CA ALA A 33 -0.53 -9.38 4.00
C ALA A 33 -1.04 -10.73 4.52
N GLY A 34 -2.12 -10.73 5.32
CA GLY A 34 -2.76 -11.94 5.84
C GLY A 34 -3.68 -12.65 4.84
N GLY A 35 -3.83 -12.13 3.62
CA GLY A 35 -4.54 -12.81 2.54
C GLY A 35 -3.68 -13.88 1.86
N GLU A 36 -4.31 -14.76 1.07
CA GLU A 36 -3.63 -15.85 0.35
C GLU A 36 -2.50 -15.32 -0.55
N VAL A 37 -2.79 -14.25 -1.32
CA VAL A 37 -1.79 -13.63 -2.21
C VAL A 37 -0.67 -12.97 -1.39
N GLY A 38 -1.02 -12.30 -0.26
CA GLY A 38 -0.05 -11.65 0.62
C GLY A 38 0.93 -12.64 1.23
N HIS A 39 0.43 -13.74 1.77
CA HIS A 39 1.26 -14.83 2.31
C HIS A 39 2.20 -15.42 1.26
N GLY A 40 1.67 -15.73 0.07
CA GLY A 40 2.49 -16.26 -1.04
C GLY A 40 3.56 -15.28 -1.50
N LEU A 41 3.24 -13.99 -1.59
CA LEU A 41 4.19 -12.94 -1.97
C LEU A 41 5.30 -12.78 -0.93
N ILE A 42 4.97 -12.71 0.37
CA ILE A 42 5.95 -12.62 1.44
C ILE A 42 6.92 -13.80 1.39
N SER A 43 6.38 -15.02 1.26
CA SER A 43 7.20 -16.23 1.14
C SER A 43 8.14 -16.17 -0.07
N ALA A 44 7.66 -15.72 -1.23
CA ALA A 44 8.48 -15.60 -2.43
C ALA A 44 9.59 -14.55 -2.28
N LEU A 45 9.27 -13.37 -1.74
CA LEU A 45 10.26 -12.32 -1.50
C LEU A 45 11.31 -12.72 -0.46
N HIS A 46 10.90 -13.42 0.60
CA HIS A 46 11.83 -13.94 1.61
C HIS A 46 12.78 -14.99 1.03
N LEU A 47 12.27 -15.92 0.21
CA LEU A 47 13.10 -16.90 -0.51
C LEU A 47 14.07 -16.25 -1.49
N ASP A 48 13.72 -15.09 -2.04
CA ASP A 48 14.58 -14.28 -2.92
C ASP A 48 15.60 -13.43 -2.12
N GLY A 49 15.65 -13.62 -0.80
CA GLY A 49 16.61 -12.97 0.11
C GLY A 49 16.23 -11.57 0.56
N ARG A 50 14.95 -11.16 0.42
CA ARG A 50 14.50 -9.85 0.91
C ARG A 50 14.28 -9.89 2.41
N GLU A 51 14.92 -8.99 3.13
CA GLU A 51 14.79 -8.80 4.59
C GLU A 51 14.03 -7.50 4.93
N ASP A 52 13.84 -6.62 3.95
CA ASP A 52 13.24 -5.30 4.08
C ASP A 52 11.70 -5.30 3.91
N ILE A 53 11.06 -6.44 4.16
CA ILE A 53 9.60 -6.62 4.01
C ILE A 53 8.88 -6.02 5.22
N VAL A 54 7.99 -5.07 4.99
CA VAL A 54 7.09 -4.49 6.00
C VAL A 54 5.65 -4.84 5.60
N ALA A 55 4.97 -5.58 6.46
CA ALA A 55 3.65 -6.14 6.19
C ALA A 55 2.58 -5.55 7.10
N THR A 56 1.39 -5.29 6.56
CA THR A 56 0.24 -4.86 7.35
C THR A 56 -1.05 -5.58 6.94
N ASP A 57 -1.88 -5.86 7.95
CA ASP A 57 -3.24 -6.38 7.79
C ASP A 57 -4.14 -5.89 8.93
N LEU A 58 -5.44 -6.10 8.81
CA LEU A 58 -6.41 -5.88 9.89
C LEU A 58 -6.32 -6.93 11.00
N ARG A 59 -5.71 -8.06 10.74
CA ARG A 59 -5.52 -9.19 11.66
C ARG A 59 -4.05 -9.50 11.82
N GLU A 60 -3.69 -10.06 12.95
CA GLU A 60 -2.34 -10.56 13.16
C GLU A 60 -1.99 -11.64 12.14
N LEU A 61 -0.80 -11.53 11.60
CA LEU A 61 -0.23 -12.56 10.74
C LEU A 61 0.17 -13.77 11.58
N ASP A 62 0.15 -14.95 10.99
CA ASP A 62 0.67 -16.14 11.62
C ASP A 62 2.19 -16.02 11.91
N GLN A 63 2.68 -16.83 12.81
CA GLN A 63 4.07 -16.73 13.28
C GLN A 63 5.07 -16.91 12.14
N THR A 64 4.84 -17.87 11.26
CA THR A 64 5.74 -18.18 10.14
C THR A 64 5.84 -16.97 9.20
N THR A 65 4.72 -16.34 8.86
CA THR A 65 4.69 -15.14 8.01
C THR A 65 5.38 -13.96 8.70
N ARG A 66 5.21 -13.79 10.01
CA ARG A 66 5.89 -12.72 10.77
C ARG A 66 7.42 -12.89 10.78
N GLU A 67 7.91 -14.10 10.91
CA GLU A 67 9.35 -14.40 10.92
C GLU A 67 10.04 -14.11 9.57
N MET A 68 9.28 -14.07 8.47
CA MET A 68 9.76 -13.70 7.13
C MET A 68 9.79 -12.19 6.88
N CYS A 69 9.28 -11.37 7.81
CA CYS A 69 9.16 -9.92 7.64
C CYS A 69 10.13 -9.18 8.56
N GLY A 70 10.70 -8.08 8.09
CA GLY A 70 11.44 -7.12 8.90
C GLY A 70 10.54 -6.30 9.84
N GLY A 71 9.24 -6.25 9.58
CA GLY A 71 8.24 -5.60 10.44
C GLY A 71 6.81 -5.98 10.07
N THR A 72 5.97 -6.18 11.10
CA THR A 72 4.53 -6.47 10.90
C THR A 72 3.67 -5.57 11.77
N TYR A 73 2.57 -5.06 11.22
CA TYR A 73 1.73 -4.07 11.87
C TYR A 73 0.24 -4.35 11.66
N LEU A 74 -0.55 -4.07 12.70
CA LEU A 74 -2.00 -4.01 12.58
C LEU A 74 -2.41 -2.61 12.14
N ALA A 75 -2.95 -2.48 10.92
CA ALA A 75 -3.43 -1.19 10.42
C ALA A 75 -4.54 -1.36 9.38
N ASP A 76 -5.46 -0.41 9.36
CA ASP A 76 -6.51 -0.30 8.35
C ASP A 76 -6.03 0.66 7.25
N VAL A 77 -6.07 0.21 6.01
CA VAL A 77 -5.75 1.05 4.84
C VAL A 77 -6.69 2.25 4.69
N CYS A 78 -7.87 2.20 5.32
CA CYS A 78 -8.82 3.31 5.38
C CYS A 78 -8.42 4.38 6.41
N ASP A 79 -7.60 4.05 7.40
CA ASP A 79 -7.05 5.00 8.38
C ASP A 79 -5.78 5.64 7.80
N ARG A 80 -5.98 6.78 7.11
CA ARG A 80 -4.88 7.51 6.46
C ARG A 80 -3.79 7.91 7.45
N ASP A 81 -4.17 8.42 8.62
CA ASP A 81 -3.21 8.92 9.60
C ASP A 81 -2.36 7.77 10.18
N ALA A 82 -2.97 6.61 10.43
CA ALA A 82 -2.25 5.42 10.85
C ALA A 82 -1.28 4.95 9.77
N MET A 83 -1.72 4.91 8.52
CA MET A 83 -0.88 4.54 7.37
C MET A 83 0.27 5.53 7.14
N GLU A 84 0.02 6.83 7.24
CA GLU A 84 1.08 7.85 7.13
C GLU A 84 2.11 7.70 8.25
N ARG A 85 1.68 7.54 9.48
CA ARG A 85 2.60 7.29 10.62
C ARG A 85 3.44 6.04 10.40
N LEU A 86 2.82 4.93 9.98
CA LEU A 86 3.51 3.68 9.73
C LEU A 86 4.55 3.82 8.60
N LEU A 87 4.14 4.30 7.42
CA LEU A 87 5.04 4.42 6.29
C LEU A 87 6.12 5.50 6.51
N SER A 88 5.86 6.48 7.38
CA SER A 88 6.87 7.50 7.74
C SER A 88 8.06 6.94 8.50
N MET A 89 7.99 5.74 9.07
CA MET A 89 9.12 5.09 9.75
C MET A 89 10.15 4.52 8.78
N TYR A 90 9.78 4.38 7.51
CA TYR A 90 10.58 3.72 6.47
C TYR A 90 10.81 4.64 5.26
N GLN A 91 11.85 4.34 4.49
CA GLN A 91 11.98 4.81 3.11
C GLN A 91 11.36 3.76 2.19
N VAL A 92 10.07 3.93 1.88
CA VAL A 92 9.36 2.94 1.06
C VAL A 92 9.80 3.04 -0.40
N THR A 93 10.20 1.91 -0.97
CA THR A 93 10.65 1.81 -2.37
C THR A 93 9.59 1.18 -3.26
N GLU A 94 8.87 0.19 -2.73
CA GLU A 94 7.81 -0.53 -3.43
C GLU A 94 6.62 -0.76 -2.48
N ILE A 95 5.41 -0.69 -3.02
CA ILE A 95 4.18 -1.01 -2.29
C ILE A 95 3.40 -2.06 -3.07
N PHE A 96 3.16 -3.22 -2.47
CA PHE A 96 2.19 -4.20 -2.95
C PHE A 96 0.86 -3.97 -2.22
N HIS A 97 -0.07 -3.31 -2.89
CA HIS A 97 -1.37 -3.00 -2.31
C HIS A 97 -2.36 -4.12 -2.58
N LEU A 98 -2.41 -5.11 -1.67
CA LEU A 98 -3.25 -6.31 -1.80
C LEU A 98 -4.53 -6.23 -0.94
N ALA A 99 -4.62 -5.26 -0.02
CA ALA A 99 -5.79 -5.08 0.82
C ALA A 99 -7.03 -4.77 -0.03
N ALA A 100 -8.04 -5.61 0.04
CA ALA A 100 -9.29 -5.44 -0.67
C ALA A 100 -10.43 -6.24 -0.05
N VAL A 101 -11.64 -5.72 -0.17
CA VAL A 101 -12.88 -6.47 0.05
C VAL A 101 -13.26 -7.18 -1.25
N LEU A 102 -13.38 -8.50 -1.18
CA LEU A 102 -13.67 -9.33 -2.35
C LEU A 102 -15.12 -9.19 -2.84
N SER A 103 -15.35 -9.67 -4.06
CA SER A 103 -16.57 -9.53 -4.84
C SER A 103 -17.85 -9.80 -4.03
N SER A 104 -17.99 -10.98 -3.42
CA SER A 104 -19.21 -11.35 -2.68
C SER A 104 -19.53 -10.38 -1.53
N ARG A 105 -18.53 -9.98 -0.77
CA ARG A 105 -18.70 -9.04 0.34
C ARG A 105 -18.94 -7.61 -0.15
N ALA A 106 -18.31 -7.20 -1.24
CA ALA A 106 -18.53 -5.89 -1.85
C ALA A 106 -19.93 -5.75 -2.45
N GLU A 107 -20.53 -6.84 -2.95
CA GLU A 107 -21.93 -6.84 -3.42
C GLU A 107 -22.92 -6.76 -2.25
N PHE A 108 -22.63 -7.45 -1.13
CA PHE A 108 -23.47 -7.42 0.06
C PHE A 108 -23.42 -6.08 0.80
N ALA A 109 -22.25 -5.43 0.84
CA ALA A 109 -22.01 -4.15 1.50
C ALA A 109 -21.22 -3.21 0.56
N PRO A 110 -21.87 -2.61 -0.46
CA PRO A 110 -21.21 -1.84 -1.51
C PRO A 110 -20.44 -0.63 -0.99
N GLU A 111 -20.95 0.04 0.04
CA GLU A 111 -20.31 1.20 0.66
C GLU A 111 -18.98 0.82 1.34
N VAL A 112 -18.99 -0.29 2.08
CA VAL A 112 -17.78 -0.82 2.72
C VAL A 112 -16.78 -1.27 1.65
N GLY A 113 -17.25 -1.95 0.61
CA GLY A 113 -16.43 -2.34 -0.53
C GLY A 113 -15.78 -1.14 -1.20
N HIS A 114 -16.52 -0.06 -1.42
CA HIS A 114 -16.00 1.17 -2.00
C HIS A 114 -14.98 1.87 -1.07
N GLN A 115 -15.31 2.00 0.21
CA GLN A 115 -14.42 2.64 1.17
C GLN A 115 -13.06 1.93 1.27
N VAL A 116 -13.05 0.61 1.37
CA VAL A 116 -11.81 -0.15 1.45
C VAL A 116 -11.07 -0.18 0.11
N ASN A 117 -11.76 -0.58 -0.98
CA ASN A 117 -11.10 -0.81 -2.25
C ASN A 117 -10.67 0.48 -2.94
N VAL A 118 -11.46 1.55 -2.84
CA VAL A 118 -11.17 2.84 -3.48
C VAL A 118 -10.50 3.80 -2.50
N GLY A 119 -11.11 4.02 -1.33
CA GLY A 119 -10.57 4.92 -0.32
C GLY A 119 -9.19 4.48 0.16
N GLY A 120 -9.03 3.18 0.49
CA GLY A 120 -7.73 2.61 0.86
C GLY A 120 -6.69 2.76 -0.24
N THR A 121 -7.07 2.51 -1.51
CA THR A 121 -6.16 2.71 -2.65
C THR A 121 -5.74 4.17 -2.82
N ILE A 122 -6.66 5.13 -2.66
CA ILE A 122 -6.33 6.56 -2.70
C ILE A 122 -5.31 6.92 -1.62
N ASN A 123 -5.51 6.46 -0.39
CA ASN A 123 -4.57 6.70 0.70
C ASN A 123 -3.17 6.20 0.35
N ILE A 124 -3.06 4.97 -0.14
CA ILE A 124 -1.77 4.38 -0.54
C ILE A 124 -1.11 5.15 -1.68
N LEU A 125 -1.86 5.52 -2.72
CA LEU A 125 -1.31 6.28 -3.86
C LEU A 125 -0.83 7.67 -3.44
N GLN A 126 -1.57 8.36 -2.57
CA GLN A 126 -1.17 9.67 -2.04
C GLN A 126 0.10 9.56 -1.20
N ILE A 127 0.18 8.59 -0.28
CA ILE A 127 1.37 8.38 0.55
C ILE A 127 2.57 8.01 -0.33
N ALA A 128 2.39 7.17 -1.35
CA ALA A 128 3.45 6.83 -2.29
C ALA A 128 3.97 8.08 -3.04
N ALA A 129 3.08 8.95 -3.50
CA ALA A 129 3.44 10.20 -4.15
C ALA A 129 4.18 11.16 -3.19
N ASP A 130 3.72 11.28 -1.94
CA ASP A 130 4.37 12.10 -0.90
C ASP A 130 5.77 11.60 -0.58
N GLN A 131 5.94 10.29 -0.41
CA GLN A 131 7.25 9.66 -0.21
C GLN A 131 8.16 9.88 -1.43
N GLY A 132 7.63 9.70 -2.64
CA GLY A 132 8.37 9.93 -3.88
C GLY A 132 8.92 11.35 -3.96
N ARG A 133 8.11 12.35 -3.62
CA ARG A 133 8.53 13.76 -3.53
C ARG A 133 9.57 13.99 -2.44
N MET A 134 9.38 13.39 -1.26
CA MET A 134 10.28 13.54 -0.12
C MET A 134 11.68 13.02 -0.40
N TYR A 135 11.80 11.87 -1.07
CA TYR A 135 13.08 11.20 -1.33
C TYR A 135 13.63 11.44 -2.74
N GLY A 136 12.91 12.17 -3.59
CA GLY A 136 13.32 12.44 -4.98
C GLY A 136 13.38 11.20 -5.87
N LYS A 137 12.66 10.13 -5.48
CA LYS A 137 12.58 8.85 -6.22
C LYS A 137 11.14 8.34 -6.18
N PRO A 138 10.54 7.96 -7.32
CA PRO A 138 9.19 7.44 -7.34
C PRO A 138 9.09 6.13 -6.55
N VAL A 139 8.01 5.98 -5.78
CA VAL A 139 7.63 4.73 -5.14
C VAL A 139 6.87 3.89 -6.15
N LYS A 140 7.30 2.65 -6.37
CA LYS A 140 6.59 1.73 -7.26
C LYS A 140 5.39 1.12 -6.54
N VAL A 141 4.18 1.36 -7.06
CA VAL A 141 2.96 0.76 -6.52
C VAL A 141 2.49 -0.37 -7.43
N ILE A 142 2.35 -1.56 -6.88
CA ILE A 142 1.80 -2.74 -7.53
C ILE A 142 0.41 -3.00 -6.98
N PHE A 143 -0.58 -2.95 -7.85
CA PHE A 143 -1.98 -3.12 -7.52
C PHE A 143 -2.61 -4.20 -8.41
N PRO A 144 -3.06 -5.34 -7.87
CA PRO A 144 -3.73 -6.36 -8.66
C PRO A 144 -5.11 -5.88 -9.10
N SER A 145 -5.38 -5.86 -10.39
CA SER A 145 -6.71 -5.67 -10.93
C SER A 145 -7.51 -6.99 -10.91
N SER A 146 -8.52 -7.11 -11.73
CA SER A 146 -9.39 -8.29 -11.75
C SER A 146 -10.08 -8.45 -13.10
N ILE A 147 -10.37 -9.70 -13.46
CA ILE A 147 -11.27 -10.00 -14.57
C ILE A 147 -12.69 -9.44 -14.37
N ALA A 148 -13.05 -9.06 -13.16
CA ALA A 148 -14.33 -8.42 -12.84
C ALA A 148 -14.47 -7.01 -13.46
N THR A 149 -13.38 -6.41 -13.96
CA THR A 149 -13.42 -5.14 -14.72
C THR A 149 -14.09 -5.30 -16.08
N TYR A 150 -14.12 -6.52 -16.61
CA TYR A 150 -14.80 -6.82 -17.87
C TYR A 150 -16.29 -7.14 -17.66
N GLY A 151 -17.13 -6.69 -18.57
CA GLY A 151 -18.56 -6.98 -18.52
C GLY A 151 -19.20 -7.15 -19.88
N PHE A 152 -20.03 -8.20 -19.97
CA PHE A 152 -20.81 -8.49 -21.17
C PHE A 152 -22.30 -8.28 -20.90
N SER A 153 -23.01 -7.68 -21.85
CA SER A 153 -24.44 -7.44 -21.72
C SER A 153 -25.26 -8.74 -21.76
N THR A 154 -24.78 -9.76 -22.48
CA THR A 154 -25.44 -11.05 -22.62
C THR A 154 -24.43 -12.20 -22.66
N ILE A 155 -24.86 -13.42 -22.30
CA ILE A 155 -24.08 -14.64 -22.46
C ILE A 155 -23.67 -14.86 -23.93
N ARG A 156 -24.57 -14.54 -24.87
CA ARG A 156 -24.29 -14.65 -26.31
C ARG A 156 -23.11 -13.73 -26.73
N GLN A 157 -23.06 -12.52 -26.19
CA GLN A 157 -21.94 -11.59 -26.42
C GLN A 157 -20.65 -12.14 -25.87
N LYS A 158 -20.66 -12.68 -24.63
CA LYS A 158 -19.50 -13.33 -24.01
C LYS A 158 -18.97 -14.48 -24.85
N MET A 159 -19.86 -15.37 -25.33
CA MET A 159 -19.47 -16.51 -26.15
C MET A 159 -18.88 -16.10 -27.51
N LYS A 160 -19.29 -14.95 -28.06
CA LYS A 160 -18.77 -14.43 -29.34
C LYS A 160 -17.46 -13.67 -29.21
N ALA A 161 -17.16 -13.14 -28.03
CA ALA A 161 -16.00 -12.28 -27.83
C ALA A 161 -14.65 -13.03 -27.97
N GLY A 162 -14.63 -14.33 -27.70
CA GLY A 162 -13.38 -15.11 -27.74
C GLY A 162 -12.36 -14.59 -26.72
N ALA A 163 -11.12 -14.42 -27.14
CA ALA A 163 -10.09 -13.75 -26.34
C ALA A 163 -10.38 -12.25 -26.29
N VAL A 164 -10.29 -11.67 -25.09
CA VAL A 164 -10.60 -10.25 -24.81
C VAL A 164 -9.32 -9.51 -24.50
N GLY A 165 -9.10 -8.41 -25.20
CA GLY A 165 -7.98 -7.51 -24.94
C GLY A 165 -8.20 -6.64 -23.68
N GLU A 166 -7.13 -6.10 -23.12
CA GLU A 166 -7.16 -5.32 -21.86
C GLU A 166 -8.00 -4.04 -21.92
N HIS A 167 -8.25 -3.50 -23.11
CA HIS A 167 -9.02 -2.27 -23.30
C HIS A 167 -10.44 -2.50 -23.81
N GLU A 168 -10.84 -3.78 -23.91
CA GLU A 168 -12.15 -4.16 -24.46
C GLU A 168 -13.12 -4.50 -23.32
N PHE A 169 -14.39 -4.25 -23.55
CA PHE A 169 -15.47 -4.63 -22.62
C PHE A 169 -15.30 -4.15 -21.17
N LEU A 170 -14.60 -3.05 -20.93
CA LEU A 170 -14.44 -2.42 -19.62
C LEU A 170 -15.76 -1.81 -19.12
N LYS A 171 -16.73 -2.70 -18.85
CA LYS A 171 -18.09 -2.39 -18.39
C LYS A 171 -18.46 -3.29 -17.22
N PRO A 172 -17.79 -3.12 -16.07
CA PRO A 172 -18.00 -3.99 -14.91
C PRO A 172 -19.47 -4.06 -14.51
N ARG A 173 -19.88 -5.20 -14.01
CA ARG A 173 -21.24 -5.48 -13.59
C ARG A 173 -21.36 -5.77 -12.09
N THR A 174 -20.28 -5.63 -11.38
CA THR A 174 -20.19 -5.82 -9.93
C THR A 174 -19.57 -4.59 -9.29
N MET A 175 -19.91 -4.31 -8.03
CA MET A 175 -19.30 -3.21 -7.28
C MET A 175 -17.79 -3.40 -7.19
N TYR A 176 -17.34 -4.63 -6.95
CA TYR A 176 -15.92 -4.97 -6.93
C TYR A 176 -15.23 -4.64 -8.26
N GLY A 177 -15.82 -5.01 -9.39
CA GLY A 177 -15.30 -4.69 -10.72
C GLY A 177 -15.27 -3.20 -11.00
N CYS A 178 -16.31 -2.44 -10.60
CA CYS A 178 -16.34 -0.98 -10.69
C CYS A 178 -15.20 -0.36 -9.89
N ASN A 179 -15.00 -0.81 -8.65
CA ASN A 179 -13.92 -0.32 -7.79
C ASN A 179 -12.54 -0.62 -8.39
N LYS A 180 -12.32 -1.84 -8.89
CA LYS A 180 -11.04 -2.21 -9.50
C LYS A 180 -10.73 -1.38 -10.74
N LEU A 181 -11.68 -1.20 -11.65
CA LEU A 181 -11.51 -0.37 -12.84
C LEU A 181 -11.25 1.10 -12.49
N TYR A 182 -11.94 1.62 -11.47
CA TYR A 182 -11.69 2.97 -10.98
C TYR A 182 -10.26 3.12 -10.42
N CYS A 183 -9.80 2.14 -9.64
CA CYS A 183 -8.45 2.14 -9.09
C CYS A 183 -7.35 2.03 -10.18
N GLU A 184 -7.59 1.29 -11.27
CA GLU A 184 -6.68 1.31 -12.43
C GLU A 184 -6.52 2.74 -13.00
N ASN A 185 -7.63 3.47 -13.13
CA ASN A 185 -7.61 4.86 -13.62
C ASN A 185 -6.93 5.81 -12.61
N LEU A 186 -7.14 5.60 -11.29
CA LEU A 186 -6.39 6.33 -10.26
C LEU A 186 -4.89 6.07 -10.36
N GLY A 187 -4.47 4.82 -10.52
CA GLY A 187 -3.06 4.48 -10.70
C GLY A 187 -2.43 5.19 -11.90
N ARG A 188 -3.14 5.24 -13.05
CA ARG A 188 -2.69 5.99 -14.24
C ARG A 188 -2.58 7.48 -13.94
N TYR A 189 -3.55 8.07 -13.24
CA TYR A 189 -3.51 9.48 -12.86
C TYR A 189 -2.28 9.79 -12.00
N TYR A 190 -2.03 9.01 -10.94
CA TYR A 190 -0.90 9.23 -10.04
C TYR A 190 0.46 8.93 -10.68
N ALA A 191 0.52 8.07 -11.69
CA ALA A 191 1.75 7.79 -12.43
C ALA A 191 2.16 8.95 -13.37
N CYS A 192 1.22 9.83 -13.74
CA CYS A 192 1.46 10.99 -14.62
C CYS A 192 1.61 12.31 -13.83
N SER A 193 1.41 12.29 -12.51
CA SER A 193 1.45 13.46 -11.62
C SER A 193 2.80 13.57 -10.93
#